data_a01d8080a54aa8e29c89e88017616aed
#
_entry.id   a01d8080a54aa8e29c89e88017616aed
#
_cell.length_a   1.000
_cell.length_b   1.000
_cell.length_c   1.000
_cell.angle_alpha   90.00
_cell.angle_beta   90.00
_cell.angle_gamma   90.00
#
_symmetry.space_group_name_H-M   'P 1'
#
loop_
_entity.id
_entity.type
_entity.pdbx_description
1 polymer ?
#
loop_
_entity_poly.entity_id
_entity_poly.type
_entity_poly.pdbx_seq_one_letter_code
_entity_poly.pdbx_strand_id
1 'polypeptide(L)'
;SEFETRVQNAQAMMRDANMDALLFMTEREFTYFAGFQSNFWQSPTRPWFLIIPAQGKPIAVIPSIGENALSISWIDDVRIWASPNPKDEGISLLAKTLKSLAKSRIGVPMGPETHMRMPANDVTMLRDVLGAVQMVDATDIVRSLRMVKSAREIAKHKHICGLVSDAYETMGARVSAGMSEREILAAHRLDVLARGADTVPYLVSTAGPDGTDDAIRYPNDRPLIAGDVLFIDTGAEIDGYYCDFDRNFAIGQASDATK
;
A
#
# COMPACT_ATOMS: atom_id res chain seq x y z
N SER A 1 15.05 7.57 15.75
CA SER A 1 14.82 6.85 14.46
C SER A 1 13.90 7.66 13.58
N GLU A 2 13.86 7.36 12.29
CA GLU A 2 12.90 8.00 11.37
C GLU A 2 11.45 7.73 11.77
N PHE A 3 11.16 6.54 12.25
CA PHE A 3 9.83 6.18 12.76
C PHE A 3 9.42 7.02 13.97
N GLU A 4 10.32 7.30 14.90
CA GLU A 4 10.06 8.21 16.02
C GLU A 4 9.71 9.61 15.54
N THR A 5 10.47 10.14 14.57
CA THR A 5 10.18 11.45 13.98
C THR A 5 8.79 11.49 13.32
N ARG A 6 8.42 10.44 12.58
CA ARG A 6 7.08 10.32 11.95
C ARG A 6 5.98 10.32 13.01
N VAL A 7 6.16 9.59 14.11
CA VAL A 7 5.21 9.57 15.23
C VAL A 7 5.12 10.94 15.90
N GLN A 8 6.25 11.61 16.16
CA GLN A 8 6.26 12.96 16.75
C GLN A 8 5.55 13.99 15.86
N ASN A 9 5.76 13.92 14.54
CA ASN A 9 5.06 14.78 13.59
C ASN A 9 3.55 14.50 13.59
N ALA A 10 3.14 13.23 13.59
CA ALA A 10 1.74 12.86 13.71
C ALA A 10 1.12 13.40 15.00
N GLN A 11 1.80 13.25 16.13
CA GLN A 11 1.34 13.75 17.44
C GLN A 11 1.23 15.29 17.47
N ALA A 12 2.11 16.01 16.76
CA ALA A 12 2.00 17.45 16.61
C ALA A 12 0.69 17.82 15.88
N MET A 13 0.44 17.20 14.74
CA MET A 13 -0.79 17.45 13.96
C MET A 13 -2.06 17.01 14.72
N MET A 14 -1.98 15.93 15.50
CA MET A 14 -3.08 15.50 16.38
C MET A 14 -3.45 16.56 17.42
N ARG A 15 -2.44 17.20 18.02
CA ARG A 15 -2.70 18.32 18.99
C ARG A 15 -3.45 19.46 18.33
N ASP A 16 -3.04 19.87 17.14
CA ASP A 16 -3.69 20.96 16.39
C ASP A 16 -5.14 20.59 16.01
N ALA A 17 -5.39 19.30 15.73
CA ALA A 17 -6.71 18.76 15.40
C ALA A 17 -7.54 18.33 16.62
N ASN A 18 -7.03 18.49 17.84
CA ASN A 18 -7.65 18.02 19.09
C ASN A 18 -8.04 16.53 19.05
N MET A 19 -7.10 15.68 18.61
CA MET A 19 -7.27 14.23 18.59
C MET A 19 -6.48 13.57 19.71
N ASP A 20 -7.08 12.60 20.40
CA ASP A 20 -6.47 11.87 21.52
C ASP A 20 -5.63 10.69 21.03
N ALA A 21 -6.01 10.11 19.90
CA ALA A 21 -5.31 8.99 19.26
C ALA A 21 -5.57 8.99 17.75
N LEU A 22 -4.65 8.36 16.99
CA LEU A 22 -4.90 7.90 15.62
C LEU A 22 -5.03 6.38 15.62
N LEU A 23 -5.96 5.87 14.82
CA LEU A 23 -6.16 4.45 14.60
C LEU A 23 -5.92 4.12 13.13
N PHE A 24 -5.00 3.19 12.89
CA PHE A 24 -4.65 2.66 11.58
C PHE A 24 -4.88 1.16 11.51
N MET A 25 -5.18 0.66 10.32
CA MET A 25 -5.48 -0.76 10.12
C MET A 25 -5.05 -1.29 8.75
N THR A 26 -4.24 -0.54 8.03
CA THR A 26 -3.73 -0.95 6.72
C THR A 26 -2.22 -1.13 6.73
N GLU A 27 -1.73 -1.89 5.75
CA GLU A 27 -0.31 -2.16 5.57
C GLU A 27 0.52 -0.87 5.48
N ARG A 28 0.00 0.14 4.77
CA ARG A 28 0.73 1.37 4.47
C ARG A 28 1.11 2.15 5.73
N GLU A 29 0.20 2.23 6.69
CA GLU A 29 0.48 2.90 7.97
C GLU A 29 1.41 2.06 8.85
N PHE A 30 1.26 0.73 8.88
CA PHE A 30 2.20 -0.14 9.58
C PHE A 30 3.62 -0.01 9.00
N THR A 31 3.78 -0.03 7.68
CA THR A 31 5.07 0.21 7.03
C THR A 31 5.64 1.58 7.39
N TYR A 32 4.81 2.64 7.33
CA TYR A 32 5.23 4.01 7.54
C TYR A 32 5.64 4.29 8.99
N PHE A 33 4.86 3.84 9.97
CA PHE A 33 5.09 4.14 11.38
C PHE A 33 5.85 3.06 12.15
N ALA A 34 5.78 1.81 11.72
CA ALA A 34 6.38 0.67 12.40
C ALA A 34 7.55 0.02 11.65
N GLY A 35 7.67 0.28 10.36
CA GLY A 35 8.63 -0.44 9.50
C GLY A 35 8.29 -1.91 9.29
N PHE A 36 7.05 -2.30 9.60
CA PHE A 36 6.60 -3.68 9.52
C PHE A 36 5.92 -3.96 8.19
N GLN A 37 6.34 -5.04 7.55
CA GLN A 37 5.79 -5.57 6.30
C GLN A 37 5.45 -7.04 6.46
N SER A 38 4.41 -7.49 5.75
CA SER A 38 4.00 -8.90 5.75
C SER A 38 3.10 -9.22 4.56
N ASN A 39 3.28 -10.37 3.95
CA ASN A 39 2.35 -10.89 2.95
C ASN A 39 0.96 -11.24 3.55
N PHE A 40 0.83 -11.24 4.86
CA PHE A 40 -0.43 -11.51 5.54
C PHE A 40 -1.50 -10.44 5.25
N TRP A 41 -1.12 -9.25 4.83
CA TRP A 41 -2.04 -8.19 4.39
C TRP A 41 -2.94 -8.59 3.21
N GLN A 42 -2.53 -9.59 2.43
CA GLN A 42 -3.33 -10.17 1.35
C GLN A 42 -4.59 -10.91 1.87
N SER A 43 -4.57 -11.35 3.13
CA SER A 43 -5.73 -12.00 3.76
C SER A 43 -6.79 -10.97 4.16
N PRO A 44 -8.08 -11.18 3.86
CA PRO A 44 -9.16 -10.29 4.33
C PRO A 44 -9.51 -10.45 5.81
N THR A 45 -8.97 -11.47 6.47
CA THR A 45 -9.26 -11.82 7.86
C THR A 45 -8.20 -11.31 8.82
N ARG A 46 -8.48 -11.44 10.13
CA ARG A 46 -7.54 -11.13 11.22
C ARG A 46 -6.98 -9.73 11.12
N PRO A 47 -7.80 -8.71 11.42
CA PRO A 47 -7.36 -7.31 11.34
C PRO A 47 -6.22 -7.02 12.32
N TRP A 48 -5.35 -6.13 11.90
CA TRP A 48 -4.26 -5.58 12.70
C TRP A 48 -4.52 -4.11 12.91
N PHE A 49 -4.27 -3.63 14.11
CA PHE A 49 -4.51 -2.25 14.47
C PHE A 49 -3.24 -1.61 15.02
N LEU A 50 -2.91 -0.44 14.51
CA LEU A 50 -1.84 0.40 15.01
C LEU A 50 -2.45 1.67 15.57
N ILE A 51 -2.13 1.98 16.82
CA ILE A 51 -2.64 3.17 17.50
C ILE A 51 -1.47 4.08 17.79
N ILE A 52 -1.58 5.35 17.41
CA ILE A 52 -0.65 6.39 17.83
C ILE A 52 -1.37 7.23 18.89
N PRO A 53 -0.98 7.12 20.17
CA PRO A 53 -1.55 7.96 21.22
C PRO A 53 -1.05 9.39 21.10
N ALA A 54 -1.75 10.35 21.71
CA ALA A 54 -1.33 11.77 21.74
C ALA A 54 0.08 11.98 22.31
N GLN A 55 0.55 11.05 23.11
CA GLN A 55 1.90 11.04 23.71
C GLN A 55 2.41 9.60 23.84
N GLY A 56 3.72 9.42 23.76
CA GLY A 56 4.37 8.12 23.91
C GLY A 56 4.55 7.37 22.59
N LYS A 57 4.87 6.07 22.68
CA LYS A 57 5.11 5.20 21.52
C LYS A 57 3.81 4.64 20.95
N PRO A 58 3.83 4.17 19.69
CA PRO A 58 2.70 3.44 19.12
C PRO A 58 2.35 2.18 19.90
N ILE A 59 1.09 1.78 19.81
CA ILE A 59 0.55 0.55 20.38
C ILE A 59 0.03 -0.30 19.24
N ALA A 60 0.40 -1.56 19.18
CA ALA A 60 -0.15 -2.52 18.22
C ALA A 60 -1.17 -3.44 18.90
N VAL A 61 -2.34 -3.61 18.29
CA VAL A 61 -3.34 -4.60 18.69
C VAL A 61 -3.48 -5.60 17.54
N ILE A 62 -2.95 -6.83 17.72
CA ILE A 62 -2.73 -7.76 16.63
C ILE A 62 -3.20 -9.18 16.97
N PRO A 63 -3.48 -10.02 15.95
CA PRO A 63 -3.75 -11.44 16.18
C PRO A 63 -2.52 -12.18 16.69
N SER A 64 -2.73 -13.24 17.47
CA SER A 64 -1.66 -14.06 18.06
C SER A 64 -0.69 -14.62 17.01
N ILE A 65 -1.14 -14.90 15.80
CA ILE A 65 -0.27 -15.35 14.70
C ILE A 65 0.80 -14.31 14.31
N GLY A 66 0.58 -13.03 14.62
CA GLY A 66 1.48 -11.94 14.28
C GLY A 66 2.53 -11.57 15.32
N GLU A 67 2.45 -12.16 16.53
CA GLU A 67 3.26 -11.75 17.67
C GLU A 67 4.76 -11.82 17.38
N ASN A 68 5.26 -12.98 16.94
CA ASN A 68 6.66 -13.14 16.61
C ASN A 68 7.11 -12.29 15.41
N ALA A 69 6.24 -12.12 14.43
CA ALA A 69 6.57 -11.33 13.25
C ALA A 69 6.76 -9.84 13.59
N LEU A 70 5.92 -9.27 14.47
CA LEU A 70 6.03 -7.87 14.87
C LEU A 70 7.17 -7.60 15.86
N SER A 71 7.72 -8.62 16.51
CA SER A 71 8.81 -8.47 17.50
C SER A 71 10.08 -7.84 16.94
N ILE A 72 10.28 -7.84 15.61
CA ILE A 72 11.40 -7.17 14.93
C ILE A 72 11.19 -5.67 14.77
N SER A 73 9.98 -5.16 15.02
CA SER A 73 9.68 -3.73 14.94
C SER A 73 10.14 -2.98 16.20
N TRP A 74 10.10 -1.67 16.17
CA TRP A 74 10.45 -0.82 17.31
C TRP A 74 9.27 -0.56 18.28
N ILE A 75 8.12 -1.23 18.06
CA ILE A 75 6.91 -1.10 18.89
C ILE A 75 7.05 -2.02 20.10
N ASP A 76 6.99 -1.44 21.31
CA ASP A 76 7.14 -2.18 22.56
C ASP A 76 5.79 -2.63 23.15
N ASP A 77 4.72 -1.82 23.02
CA ASP A 77 3.38 -2.18 23.50
C ASP A 77 2.60 -2.93 22.43
N VAL A 78 2.69 -4.25 22.50
CA VAL A 78 2.01 -5.18 21.59
C VAL A 78 0.94 -5.95 22.37
N ARG A 79 -0.34 -5.74 22.02
CA ARG A 79 -1.50 -6.37 22.66
C ARG A 79 -2.07 -7.43 21.74
N ILE A 80 -2.16 -8.64 22.24
CA ILE A 80 -2.48 -9.83 21.47
C ILE A 80 -3.91 -10.28 21.70
N TRP A 81 -4.67 -10.48 20.65
CA TRP A 81 -5.94 -11.19 20.70
C TRP A 81 -5.81 -12.61 20.15
N ALA A 82 -6.55 -13.56 20.75
CA ALA A 82 -6.50 -14.96 20.35
C ALA A 82 -7.07 -15.16 18.94
N SER A 83 -6.28 -15.70 18.02
CA SER A 83 -6.66 -15.93 16.62
C SER A 83 -6.47 -17.40 16.27
N PRO A 84 -7.43 -18.04 15.55
CA PRO A 84 -8.67 -17.45 15.02
C PRO A 84 -9.76 -17.27 16.09
N ASN A 85 -10.53 -16.22 16.00
CA ASN A 85 -11.70 -15.98 16.82
C ASN A 85 -12.87 -15.36 16.00
N PRO A 86 -13.74 -16.19 15.40
CA PRO A 86 -14.80 -15.68 14.53
C PRO A 86 -15.84 -14.79 15.23
N LYS A 87 -15.88 -14.78 16.55
CA LYS A 87 -16.83 -13.96 17.33
C LYS A 87 -16.27 -12.60 17.70
N ASP A 88 -14.95 -12.45 17.75
CA ASP A 88 -14.27 -11.21 18.13
C ASP A 88 -12.84 -11.21 17.56
N GLU A 89 -12.69 -10.68 16.37
CA GLU A 89 -11.37 -10.51 15.74
C GLU A 89 -10.62 -9.29 16.34
N GLY A 90 -10.53 -9.23 17.67
CA GLY A 90 -9.75 -8.24 18.42
C GLY A 90 -10.47 -6.92 18.69
N ILE A 91 -11.75 -6.78 18.34
CA ILE A 91 -12.50 -5.52 18.48
C ILE A 91 -12.69 -5.14 19.93
N SER A 92 -12.99 -6.11 20.81
CA SER A 92 -13.10 -5.86 22.25
C SER A 92 -11.79 -5.35 22.86
N LEU A 93 -10.66 -5.94 22.47
CA LEU A 93 -9.34 -5.51 22.92
C LEU A 93 -8.98 -4.13 22.36
N LEU A 94 -9.28 -3.88 21.08
CA LEU A 94 -9.11 -2.58 20.45
C LEU A 94 -9.93 -1.50 21.18
N ALA A 95 -11.22 -1.73 21.39
CA ALA A 95 -12.11 -0.81 22.07
C ALA A 95 -11.61 -0.48 23.48
N LYS A 96 -11.20 -1.51 24.25
CA LYS A 96 -10.61 -1.34 25.59
C LYS A 96 -9.35 -0.48 25.55
N THR A 97 -8.48 -0.72 24.54
CA THR A 97 -7.25 0.05 24.36
C THR A 97 -7.56 1.50 24.04
N LEU A 98 -8.43 1.76 23.07
CA LEU A 98 -8.80 3.11 22.66
C LEU A 98 -9.46 3.89 23.81
N LYS A 99 -10.37 3.28 24.58
CA LYS A 99 -11.00 3.91 25.76
C LYS A 99 -9.98 4.29 26.84
N SER A 100 -8.88 3.58 26.96
CA SER A 100 -7.83 3.94 27.92
C SER A 100 -7.01 5.15 27.50
N LEU A 101 -7.03 5.51 26.21
CA LEU A 101 -6.21 6.57 25.62
C LEU A 101 -7.02 7.82 25.27
N ALA A 102 -8.23 7.63 24.73
CA ALA A 102 -9.03 8.69 24.17
C ALA A 102 -10.18 9.10 25.09
N LYS A 103 -10.34 10.41 25.25
CA LYS A 103 -11.44 11.01 26.01
C LYS A 103 -12.55 11.55 25.12
N SER A 104 -12.21 11.97 23.90
CA SER A 104 -13.15 12.65 23.01
C SER A 104 -13.04 12.23 21.54
N ARG A 105 -11.83 12.17 20.97
CA ARG A 105 -11.68 12.04 19.50
C ARG A 105 -10.55 11.08 19.13
N ILE A 106 -10.89 10.16 18.23
CA ILE A 106 -9.94 9.23 17.58
C ILE A 106 -9.95 9.53 16.10
N GLY A 107 -8.79 9.91 15.57
CA GLY A 107 -8.61 10.11 14.13
C GLY A 107 -8.45 8.78 13.40
N VAL A 108 -9.20 8.59 12.33
CA VAL A 108 -9.12 7.43 11.43
C VAL A 108 -9.12 7.94 9.99
N PRO A 109 -8.24 7.46 9.10
CA PRO A 109 -8.35 7.81 7.69
C PRO A 109 -9.68 7.27 7.11
N MET A 110 -10.59 8.17 6.71
CA MET A 110 -11.94 7.83 6.23
C MET A 110 -12.31 8.57 4.93
N GLY A 111 -11.47 9.46 4.45
CA GLY A 111 -11.68 10.25 3.24
C GLY A 111 -11.37 9.48 1.95
N PRO A 112 -11.41 10.18 0.80
CA PRO A 112 -11.09 9.58 -0.50
C PRO A 112 -9.72 8.90 -0.51
N GLU A 113 -9.61 7.79 -1.27
CA GLU A 113 -8.39 6.98 -1.43
C GLU A 113 -7.90 6.30 -0.13
N THR A 114 -8.80 6.18 0.85
CA THR A 114 -8.55 5.40 2.07
C THR A 114 -9.49 4.21 2.15
N HIS A 115 -9.12 3.22 2.94
CA HIS A 115 -10.02 2.12 3.26
C HIS A 115 -9.80 1.64 4.70
N MET A 116 -10.84 1.08 5.28
CA MET A 116 -10.80 0.45 6.60
C MET A 116 -10.72 -1.06 6.43
N ARG A 117 -9.59 -1.66 6.84
CA ARG A 117 -9.38 -3.10 6.76
C ARG A 117 -9.99 -3.81 7.96
N MET A 118 -11.30 -3.72 8.09
CA MET A 118 -12.11 -4.44 9.08
C MET A 118 -13.54 -4.61 8.55
N PRO A 119 -14.30 -5.62 9.01
CA PRO A 119 -15.69 -5.79 8.63
C PRO A 119 -16.54 -4.56 9.00
N ALA A 120 -17.52 -4.22 8.15
CA ALA A 120 -18.40 -3.06 8.41
C ALA A 120 -19.18 -3.17 9.74
N ASN A 121 -19.58 -4.39 10.12
CA ASN A 121 -20.23 -4.63 11.41
C ASN A 121 -19.30 -4.34 12.60
N ASP A 122 -18.00 -4.62 12.46
CA ASP A 122 -17.02 -4.35 13.50
C ASP A 122 -16.78 -2.84 13.67
N VAL A 123 -16.84 -2.07 12.57
CA VAL A 123 -16.81 -0.60 12.64
C VAL A 123 -18.00 -0.07 13.43
N THR A 124 -19.19 -0.60 13.17
CA THR A 124 -20.41 -0.23 13.90
C THR A 124 -20.29 -0.59 15.38
N MET A 125 -19.91 -1.84 15.68
CA MET A 125 -19.72 -2.31 17.04
C MET A 125 -18.65 -1.49 17.80
N LEU A 126 -17.55 -1.15 17.15
CA LEU A 126 -16.51 -0.31 17.75
C LEU A 126 -17.05 1.07 18.12
N ARG A 127 -17.81 1.71 17.22
CA ARG A 127 -18.45 3.01 17.49
C ARG A 127 -19.42 2.94 18.68
N ASP A 128 -20.25 1.92 18.72
CA ASP A 128 -21.22 1.72 19.80
C ASP A 128 -20.51 1.54 21.15
N VAL A 129 -19.45 0.72 21.18
CA VAL A 129 -18.67 0.49 22.39
C VAL A 129 -17.91 1.75 22.81
N LEU A 130 -17.37 2.54 21.89
CA LEU A 130 -16.67 3.79 22.20
C LEU A 130 -17.60 4.85 22.81
N GLY A 131 -18.89 4.82 22.49
CA GLY A 131 -19.92 5.67 23.08
C GLY A 131 -19.70 7.15 22.77
N ALA A 132 -19.32 7.96 23.76
CA ALA A 132 -19.12 9.40 23.61
C ALA A 132 -17.81 9.76 22.85
N VAL A 133 -16.87 8.82 22.68
CA VAL A 133 -15.63 9.05 21.96
C VAL A 133 -15.90 8.95 20.45
N GLN A 134 -15.66 10.04 19.74
CA GLN A 134 -15.95 10.14 18.31
C GLN A 134 -14.79 9.64 17.44
N MET A 135 -15.10 8.84 16.45
CA MET A 135 -14.19 8.55 15.33
C MET A 135 -14.34 9.68 14.30
N VAL A 136 -13.25 10.38 14.01
CA VAL A 136 -13.22 11.54 13.11
C VAL A 136 -12.21 11.30 11.99
N ASP A 137 -12.40 11.96 10.85
CA ASP A 137 -11.49 11.79 9.71
C ASP A 137 -10.10 12.37 9.99
N ALA A 138 -9.07 11.57 9.75
CA ALA A 138 -7.66 11.94 9.85
C ALA A 138 -6.90 11.80 8.51
N THR A 139 -7.63 11.75 7.40
CA THR A 139 -7.03 11.58 6.06
C THR A 139 -6.00 12.65 5.75
N ASP A 140 -6.30 13.92 6.06
CA ASP A 140 -5.39 15.04 5.79
C ASP A 140 -4.11 14.99 6.63
N ILE A 141 -4.16 14.45 7.85
CA ILE A 141 -2.97 14.23 8.67
C ILE A 141 -2.04 13.23 7.97
N VAL A 142 -2.58 12.07 7.56
CA VAL A 142 -1.78 11.02 6.90
C VAL A 142 -1.22 11.50 5.55
N ARG A 143 -2.03 12.18 4.75
CA ARG A 143 -1.59 12.77 3.48
C ARG A 143 -0.45 13.76 3.68
N SER A 144 -0.60 14.70 4.59
CA SER A 144 0.42 15.72 4.86
C SER A 144 1.74 15.11 5.32
N LEU A 145 1.69 14.09 6.20
CA LEU A 145 2.86 13.37 6.66
C LEU A 145 3.59 12.62 5.55
N ARG A 146 2.83 12.00 4.63
CA ARG A 146 3.39 11.15 3.55
C ARG A 146 3.71 11.93 2.28
N MET A 147 3.16 13.12 2.09
CA MET A 147 3.38 13.94 0.90
C MET A 147 4.83 14.41 0.79
N VAL A 148 5.43 14.84 1.89
CA VAL A 148 6.83 15.28 1.95
C VAL A 148 7.72 14.10 2.33
N LYS A 149 8.48 13.60 1.34
CA LYS A 149 9.35 12.42 1.51
C LYS A 149 10.66 12.77 2.19
N SER A 150 11.12 11.90 3.05
CA SER A 150 12.48 11.96 3.61
C SER A 150 13.53 11.63 2.54
N ALA A 151 14.79 11.91 2.81
CA ALA A 151 15.90 11.53 1.93
C ALA A 151 15.97 10.01 1.70
N ARG A 152 15.64 9.20 2.72
CA ARG A 152 15.61 7.74 2.60
C ARG A 152 14.44 7.26 1.74
N GLU A 153 13.27 7.85 1.88
CA GLU A 153 12.12 7.57 1.03
C GLU A 153 12.41 7.93 -0.43
N ILE A 154 13.03 9.08 -0.68
CA ILE A 154 13.47 9.48 -2.03
C ILE A 154 14.46 8.47 -2.62
N ALA A 155 15.40 7.97 -1.81
CA ALA A 155 16.36 6.97 -2.27
C ALA A 155 15.66 5.66 -2.68
N LYS A 156 14.66 5.21 -1.94
CA LYS A 156 13.86 4.02 -2.28
C LYS A 156 13.05 4.22 -3.57
N HIS A 157 12.38 5.38 -3.73
CA HIS A 157 11.70 5.71 -4.98
C HIS A 157 12.64 5.74 -6.19
N LYS A 158 13.81 6.36 -6.04
CA LYS A 158 14.83 6.36 -7.10
C LYS A 158 15.28 4.95 -7.46
N HIS A 159 15.46 4.09 -6.46
CA HIS A 159 15.90 2.72 -6.68
C HIS A 159 14.86 1.92 -7.45
N ILE A 160 13.60 1.89 -7.00
CA ILE A 160 12.54 1.13 -7.68
C ILE A 160 12.25 1.69 -9.08
N CYS A 161 12.24 3.00 -9.27
CA CYS A 161 12.09 3.60 -10.60
C CYS A 161 13.26 3.21 -11.52
N GLY A 162 14.49 3.14 -10.99
CA GLY A 162 15.66 2.67 -11.74
C GLY A 162 15.50 1.22 -12.22
N LEU A 163 15.12 0.31 -11.32
CA LEU A 163 14.92 -1.11 -11.67
C LEU A 163 13.89 -1.30 -12.80
N VAL A 164 12.76 -0.59 -12.71
CA VAL A 164 11.71 -0.69 -13.74
C VAL A 164 12.13 -0.01 -15.04
N SER A 165 12.87 1.12 -14.97
CA SER A 165 13.43 1.75 -16.17
C SER A 165 14.40 0.82 -16.92
N ASP A 166 15.31 0.15 -16.18
CA ASP A 166 16.25 -0.81 -16.77
C ASP A 166 15.51 -2.02 -17.39
N ALA A 167 14.38 -2.44 -16.81
CA ALA A 167 13.54 -3.49 -17.37
C ALA A 167 12.88 -3.03 -18.68
N TYR A 168 12.41 -1.79 -18.75
CA TYR A 168 11.86 -1.20 -19.97
C TYR A 168 12.92 -1.00 -21.07
N GLU A 169 14.12 -0.57 -20.74
CA GLU A 169 15.21 -0.41 -21.73
C GLU A 169 15.54 -1.71 -22.44
N THR A 170 15.46 -2.85 -21.76
CA THR A 170 15.71 -4.16 -22.35
C THR A 170 14.49 -4.76 -23.06
N MET A 171 13.30 -4.17 -22.87
CA MET A 171 12.05 -4.67 -23.42
C MET A 171 12.03 -4.70 -24.95
N GLY A 172 12.50 -3.64 -25.59
CA GLY A 172 12.49 -3.52 -27.06
C GLY A 172 13.24 -4.65 -27.78
N ALA A 173 14.25 -5.25 -27.15
CA ALA A 173 14.97 -6.41 -27.70
C ALA A 173 14.23 -7.76 -27.46
N ARG A 174 13.21 -7.77 -26.61
CA ARG A 174 12.48 -8.99 -26.21
C ARG A 174 11.09 -9.08 -26.80
N VAL A 175 10.52 -7.96 -27.22
CA VAL A 175 9.18 -7.91 -27.80
C VAL A 175 9.26 -8.01 -29.31
N SER A 176 8.48 -8.92 -29.89
CA SER A 176 8.41 -9.13 -31.33
C SER A 176 7.01 -9.49 -31.81
N ALA A 177 6.76 -9.32 -33.10
CA ALA A 177 5.53 -9.81 -33.72
C ALA A 177 5.37 -11.32 -33.49
N GLY A 178 4.14 -11.74 -33.25
CA GLY A 178 3.79 -13.12 -32.91
C GLY A 178 3.66 -13.39 -31.41
N MET A 179 4.25 -12.57 -30.54
CA MET A 179 4.02 -12.66 -29.08
C MET A 179 2.67 -12.05 -28.70
N SER A 180 2.05 -12.57 -27.65
CA SER A 180 0.83 -12.00 -27.07
C SER A 180 1.16 -11.02 -25.93
N GLU A 181 0.20 -10.13 -25.61
CA GLU A 181 0.31 -9.24 -24.43
C GLU A 181 0.60 -10.05 -23.15
N ARG A 182 -0.08 -11.20 -22.96
CA ARG A 182 0.09 -12.07 -21.81
C ARG A 182 1.52 -12.58 -21.66
N GLU A 183 2.14 -13.05 -22.75
CA GLU A 183 3.53 -13.53 -22.73
C GLU A 183 4.51 -12.40 -22.41
N ILE A 184 4.28 -11.22 -22.98
CA ILE A 184 5.12 -10.04 -22.75
C ILE A 184 5.03 -9.59 -21.30
N LEU A 185 3.82 -9.48 -20.72
CA LEU A 185 3.65 -9.10 -19.32
C LEU A 185 4.26 -10.11 -18.36
N ALA A 186 4.13 -11.42 -18.63
CA ALA A 186 4.78 -12.44 -17.83
C ALA A 186 6.30 -12.29 -17.83
N ALA A 187 6.90 -12.08 -19.01
CA ALA A 187 8.33 -11.88 -19.14
C ALA A 187 8.80 -10.58 -18.46
N HIS A 188 8.04 -9.49 -18.58
CA HIS A 188 8.37 -8.21 -17.96
C HIS A 188 8.30 -8.30 -16.43
N ARG A 189 7.24 -8.91 -15.88
CA ARG A 189 7.10 -9.14 -14.43
C ARG A 189 8.28 -9.92 -13.88
N LEU A 190 8.68 -11.01 -14.54
CA LEU A 190 9.83 -11.82 -14.12
C LEU A 190 11.14 -11.04 -14.16
N ASP A 191 11.33 -10.18 -15.16
CA ASP A 191 12.54 -9.34 -15.27
C ASP A 191 12.60 -8.30 -14.14
N VAL A 192 11.50 -7.61 -13.85
CA VAL A 192 11.42 -6.63 -12.75
C VAL A 192 11.72 -7.29 -11.40
N LEU A 193 11.14 -8.48 -11.13
CA LEU A 193 11.42 -9.24 -9.93
C LEU A 193 12.88 -9.72 -9.86
N ALA A 194 13.44 -10.20 -10.99
CA ALA A 194 14.83 -10.65 -11.06
C ALA A 194 15.84 -9.51 -10.83
N ARG A 195 15.46 -8.26 -11.11
CA ARG A 195 16.26 -7.06 -10.81
C ARG A 195 16.20 -6.62 -9.37
N GLY A 196 15.29 -7.18 -8.55
CA GLY A 196 15.23 -6.97 -7.11
C GLY A 196 14.00 -6.23 -6.59
N ALA A 197 12.94 -6.05 -7.37
CA ALA A 197 11.66 -5.62 -6.84
C ALA A 197 11.07 -6.70 -5.93
N ASP A 198 10.43 -6.30 -4.83
CA ASP A 198 9.77 -7.24 -3.92
C ASP A 198 8.50 -7.81 -4.56
N THR A 199 7.76 -6.98 -5.26
CA THR A 199 6.50 -7.35 -5.91
C THR A 199 6.19 -6.44 -7.10
N VAL A 200 5.32 -6.93 -8.00
CA VAL A 200 4.76 -6.17 -9.13
C VAL A 200 3.23 -6.27 -9.03
N PRO A 201 2.60 -5.51 -8.12
CA PRO A 201 1.17 -5.62 -7.83
C PRO A 201 0.29 -5.07 -8.95
N TYR A 202 0.80 -4.16 -9.76
CA TYR A 202 0.08 -3.57 -10.88
C TYR A 202 0.89 -3.72 -12.17
N LEU A 203 0.31 -4.37 -13.16
CA LEU A 203 0.91 -4.55 -14.46
C LEU A 203 -0.18 -4.79 -15.51
N VAL A 204 -0.38 -3.81 -16.36
CA VAL A 204 -1.37 -3.85 -17.43
C VAL A 204 -0.71 -3.59 -18.78
N SER A 205 -1.35 -4.07 -19.83
CA SER A 205 -0.89 -3.89 -21.20
C SER A 205 -2.06 -3.94 -22.16
N THR A 206 -1.96 -3.14 -23.19
CA THR A 206 -2.86 -3.21 -24.34
C THR A 206 -2.08 -2.97 -25.61
N ALA A 207 -2.54 -3.55 -26.71
CA ALA A 207 -1.91 -3.35 -28.01
C ALA A 207 -2.94 -3.28 -29.13
N GLY A 208 -2.66 -2.45 -30.12
CA GLY A 208 -3.46 -2.30 -31.33
C GLY A 208 -2.79 -1.46 -32.39
N PRO A 209 -3.35 -1.45 -33.61
CA PRO A 209 -2.90 -0.54 -34.67
C PRO A 209 -3.03 0.91 -34.18
N ASP A 210 -1.96 1.69 -34.29
CA ASP A 210 -1.89 3.10 -33.89
C ASP A 210 -2.18 3.36 -32.37
N GLY A 211 -2.21 2.30 -31.52
CA GLY A 211 -2.44 2.38 -30.09
C GLY A 211 -3.80 1.85 -29.65
N THR A 212 -4.18 2.22 -28.45
CA THR A 212 -5.45 1.82 -27.82
C THR A 212 -5.92 2.88 -26.85
N ASP A 213 -7.23 2.99 -26.66
CA ASP A 213 -7.91 3.85 -25.68
C ASP A 213 -8.30 3.10 -24.38
N ASP A 214 -8.01 1.79 -24.30
CA ASP A 214 -8.30 0.95 -23.14
C ASP A 214 -7.00 0.58 -22.40
N ALA A 215 -6.72 1.29 -21.32
CA ALA A 215 -5.48 1.14 -20.56
C ALA A 215 -5.55 0.16 -19.38
N ILE A 216 -6.75 -0.41 -19.06
CA ILE A 216 -6.94 -1.18 -17.82
C ILE A 216 -7.52 -2.59 -18.02
N ARG A 217 -7.73 -3.03 -19.24
CA ARG A 217 -8.23 -4.38 -19.51
C ARG A 217 -7.21 -5.47 -19.18
N TYR A 218 -7.68 -6.68 -18.97
CA TYR A 218 -6.79 -7.83 -18.86
C TYR A 218 -6.05 -8.10 -20.19
N PRO A 219 -4.78 -8.53 -20.13
CA PRO A 219 -4.01 -8.89 -21.32
C PRO A 219 -4.70 -10.03 -22.07
N ASN A 220 -4.71 -9.96 -23.40
CA ASN A 220 -5.26 -10.98 -24.27
C ASN A 220 -4.17 -11.84 -24.92
N ASP A 221 -4.62 -12.87 -25.65
CA ASP A 221 -3.73 -13.83 -26.33
C ASP A 221 -3.63 -13.55 -27.83
N ARG A 222 -4.10 -12.38 -28.32
CA ARG A 222 -3.91 -11.97 -29.73
C ARG A 222 -2.42 -11.82 -30.02
N PRO A 223 -1.87 -12.49 -31.04
CA PRO A 223 -0.51 -12.25 -31.47
C PRO A 223 -0.35 -10.80 -31.97
N LEU A 224 0.69 -10.14 -31.49
CA LEU A 224 1.07 -8.81 -32.00
C LEU A 224 1.50 -8.90 -33.46
N ILE A 225 1.15 -7.91 -34.24
CA ILE A 225 1.53 -7.78 -35.63
C ILE A 225 2.34 -6.49 -35.86
N ALA A 226 3.06 -6.42 -36.97
CA ALA A 226 3.76 -5.20 -37.35
C ALA A 226 2.78 -4.03 -37.52
N GLY A 227 3.10 -2.89 -36.94
CA GLY A 227 2.23 -1.71 -36.88
C GLY A 227 1.42 -1.57 -35.58
N ASP A 228 1.35 -2.61 -34.73
CA ASP A 228 0.77 -2.46 -33.41
C ASP A 228 1.62 -1.51 -32.55
N VAL A 229 0.98 -0.75 -31.69
CA VAL A 229 1.60 -0.02 -30.58
C VAL A 229 1.22 -0.73 -29.28
N LEU A 230 2.22 -1.20 -28.58
CA LEU A 230 2.12 -1.87 -27.29
C LEU A 230 2.29 -0.84 -26.18
N PHE A 231 1.28 -0.65 -25.35
CA PHE A 231 1.32 0.10 -24.11
C PHE A 231 1.56 -0.87 -22.94
N ILE A 232 2.47 -0.54 -22.04
CA ILE A 232 2.68 -1.29 -20.80
C ILE A 232 2.77 -0.28 -19.65
N ASP A 233 1.94 -0.48 -18.62
CA ASP A 233 1.97 0.29 -17.40
C ASP A 233 2.35 -0.61 -16.23
N THR A 234 3.36 -0.18 -15.44
CA THR A 234 4.01 -1.00 -14.43
C THR A 234 4.04 -0.29 -13.09
N GLY A 235 3.35 -0.90 -12.12
CA GLY A 235 3.49 -0.58 -10.71
C GLY A 235 4.31 -1.66 -9.99
N ALA A 236 5.50 -1.32 -9.53
CA ALA A 236 6.38 -2.21 -8.77
C ALA A 236 6.69 -1.63 -7.40
N GLU A 237 7.07 -2.49 -6.46
CA GLU A 237 7.26 -2.11 -5.06
C GLU A 237 8.56 -2.68 -4.51
N ILE A 238 9.25 -1.88 -3.69
CA ILE A 238 10.39 -2.29 -2.87
C ILE A 238 10.28 -1.65 -1.48
N ASP A 239 10.44 -2.43 -0.42
CA ASP A 239 10.35 -1.96 0.97
C ASP A 239 9.05 -1.16 1.26
N GLY A 240 7.93 -1.48 0.60
CA GLY A 240 6.66 -0.77 0.72
C GLY A 240 6.59 0.56 -0.04
N TYR A 241 7.57 0.89 -0.89
CA TYR A 241 7.60 2.07 -1.74
C TYR A 241 7.33 1.70 -3.19
N TYR A 242 6.44 2.45 -3.81
CA TYR A 242 5.84 2.15 -5.09
C TYR A 242 6.37 3.06 -6.19
N CYS A 243 6.57 2.51 -7.41
CA CYS A 243 6.66 3.29 -8.63
C CYS A 243 5.47 2.96 -9.53
N ASP A 244 5.13 3.90 -10.40
CA ASP A 244 3.99 3.75 -11.31
C ASP A 244 4.24 4.62 -12.53
N PHE A 245 4.54 3.98 -13.67
CA PHE A 245 4.77 4.65 -14.94
C PHE A 245 4.71 3.69 -16.12
N ASP A 246 4.38 4.21 -17.26
CA ASP A 246 4.19 3.47 -18.51
C ASP A 246 5.27 3.71 -19.57
N ARG A 247 5.24 2.86 -20.61
CA ARG A 247 5.99 3.01 -21.87
C ARG A 247 5.20 2.43 -23.02
N ASN A 248 5.43 3.05 -24.20
CA ASN A 248 4.89 2.59 -25.46
C ASN A 248 5.99 2.03 -26.36
N PHE A 249 5.68 0.95 -27.07
CA PHE A 249 6.59 0.26 -27.97
C PHE A 249 5.92 0.02 -29.31
N ALA A 250 6.56 0.40 -30.41
CA ALA A 250 6.10 0.01 -31.74
C ALA A 250 6.54 -1.42 -32.08
N ILE A 251 5.64 -2.23 -32.57
CA ILE A 251 5.94 -3.55 -33.10
C ILE A 251 6.36 -3.39 -34.56
N GLY A 252 7.65 -3.53 -34.80
CA GLY A 252 8.23 -3.19 -36.09
C GLY A 252 8.37 -1.68 -36.26
N GLN A 253 7.58 -1.06 -37.13
CA GLN A 253 7.66 0.37 -37.43
C GLN A 253 6.35 1.07 -37.04
N ALA A 254 6.47 2.14 -36.24
CA ALA A 254 5.33 2.99 -35.90
C ALA A 254 4.87 3.78 -37.13
N SER A 255 3.55 4.03 -37.21
CA SER A 255 2.99 4.98 -38.19
C SER A 255 3.44 6.42 -37.88
N ASP A 256 3.33 7.31 -38.91
CA ASP A 256 3.68 8.72 -38.69
C ASP A 256 2.70 9.41 -37.73
N ALA A 257 1.45 8.93 -37.60
CA ALA A 257 0.47 9.42 -36.66
C ALA A 257 0.82 9.03 -35.20
N THR A 258 1.55 7.93 -35.00
CA THR A 258 1.95 7.43 -33.68
C THR A 258 3.24 8.07 -33.16
N LYS A 259 4.09 8.57 -34.05
CA LYS A 259 5.34 9.28 -33.70
C LYS A 259 5.09 10.70 -33.20
#